data_63823806193fea6b7cdd5b65ac2230e0
#
_entry.id   63823806193fea6b7cdd5b65ac2230e0
#
_cell.length_a   1.000
_cell.length_b   1.000
_cell.length_c   1.000
_cell.angle_alpha   90.00
_cell.angle_beta   90.00
_cell.angle_gamma   90.00
#
_symmetry.space_group_name_H-M   'P 1'
#
loop_
_entity.id
_entity.type
_entity.pdbx_description
1 polymer ?
#
loop_
_entity_poly.entity_id
_entity_poly.type
_entity_poly.pdbx_seq_one_letter_code
_entity_poly.pdbx_strand_id
1 'polypeptide(L)'
;MKSNTKEFIENRYSQGVRDGIPIGLGYLSVSFTFGIMAAMGGLPVWAALLISMTNLTSAGQFAGLSLMLGGASYLEVAMTQVVINMRYALMSVSVSQKLFGGIGGLNRMGIAFGITDEIFAVSTTKPAQLGPKYMYGLMTIPYICLLYTSPSPRDKRQ
;
A
#
# COMPACT_ATOMS: atom_id res chain seq x y z
N MET A 1 -1.57 32.28 28.29
CA MET A 1 -2.17 32.55 26.95
C MET A 1 -2.31 31.23 26.24
N LYS A 2 -3.49 30.56 26.35
CA LYS A 2 -3.77 29.31 25.63
C LYS A 2 -4.06 29.68 24.19
N SER A 3 -3.11 29.41 23.30
CA SER A 3 -3.31 29.50 21.86
C SER A 3 -4.44 28.53 21.48
N ASN A 4 -5.57 29.08 21.10
CA ASN A 4 -6.73 28.34 20.59
C ASN A 4 -6.47 27.97 19.13
N THR A 5 -5.43 27.17 18.88
CA THR A 5 -5.20 26.57 17.56
C THR A 5 -6.29 25.50 17.42
N LYS A 6 -7.40 25.84 16.75
CA LYS A 6 -8.35 24.84 16.28
C LYS A 6 -7.53 23.83 15.51
N GLU A 7 -7.33 22.63 16.09
CA GLU A 7 -6.66 21.53 15.38
C GLU A 7 -7.45 21.30 14.09
N PHE A 8 -6.84 21.68 12.98
CA PHE A 8 -7.46 21.52 11.67
C PHE A 8 -7.44 20.03 11.34
N ILE A 9 -8.62 19.44 11.13
CA ILE A 9 -8.76 18.04 10.75
C ILE A 9 -8.96 17.98 9.24
N GLU A 10 -7.98 17.40 8.53
CA GLU A 10 -8.15 17.11 7.09
C GLU A 10 -8.90 15.79 6.93
N ASN A 11 -10.14 15.86 6.47
CA ASN A 11 -11.01 14.68 6.31
C ASN A 11 -11.77 14.69 4.97
N ARG A 12 -11.20 15.34 3.94
CA ARG A 12 -11.82 15.41 2.62
C ARG A 12 -11.29 14.26 1.75
N TYR A 13 -12.18 13.35 1.36
CA TYR A 13 -11.84 12.23 0.49
C TYR A 13 -11.22 12.68 -0.84
N SER A 14 -11.80 13.69 -1.49
CA SER A 14 -11.32 14.25 -2.76
C SER A 14 -9.89 14.80 -2.67
N GLN A 15 -9.53 15.40 -1.53
CA GLN A 15 -8.17 15.85 -1.30
C GLN A 15 -7.20 14.66 -1.15
N GLY A 16 -7.62 13.62 -0.43
CA GLY A 16 -6.83 12.38 -0.33
C GLY A 16 -6.59 11.74 -1.70
N VAL A 17 -7.63 11.62 -2.52
CA VAL A 17 -7.50 11.10 -3.89
C VAL A 17 -6.51 11.94 -4.71
N ARG A 18 -6.61 13.26 -4.65
CA ARG A 18 -5.72 14.17 -5.38
C ARG A 18 -4.25 14.01 -4.94
N ASP A 19 -4.01 13.91 -3.65
CA ASP A 19 -2.68 13.70 -3.09
C ASP A 19 -2.13 12.29 -3.39
N GLY A 20 -3.02 11.32 -3.64
CA GLY A 20 -2.69 9.94 -4.04
C GLY A 20 -2.33 9.77 -5.52
N ILE A 21 -2.67 10.71 -6.41
CA ILE A 21 -2.39 10.60 -7.84
C ILE A 21 -0.89 10.42 -8.13
N PRO A 22 0.03 11.23 -7.59
CA PRO A 22 1.47 11.06 -7.84
C PRO A 22 1.99 9.68 -7.39
N ILE A 23 1.47 9.17 -6.27
CA ILE A 23 1.82 7.84 -5.75
C ILE A 23 1.34 6.76 -6.74
N GLY A 24 0.08 6.87 -7.21
CA GLY A 24 -0.48 5.94 -8.17
C GLY A 24 0.29 5.88 -9.48
N LEU A 25 0.75 7.02 -10.00
CA LEU A 25 1.61 7.07 -11.20
C LEU A 25 2.93 6.30 -10.99
N GLY A 26 3.55 6.40 -9.82
CA GLY A 26 4.71 5.60 -9.46
C GLY A 26 4.38 4.10 -9.44
N TYR A 27 3.23 3.73 -8.90
CA TYR A 27 2.80 2.33 -8.80
C TYR A 27 2.43 1.69 -10.14
N LEU A 28 2.05 2.46 -11.16
CA LEU A 28 1.82 1.93 -12.50
C LEU A 28 3.07 1.22 -13.06
N SER A 29 4.24 1.83 -12.95
CA SER A 29 5.49 1.23 -13.44
C SER A 29 5.90 0.02 -12.61
N VAL A 30 5.76 0.10 -11.30
CA VAL A 30 6.11 -0.98 -10.37
C VAL A 30 5.24 -2.21 -10.59
N SER A 31 3.92 -2.04 -10.65
CA SER A 31 2.99 -3.16 -10.83
C SER A 31 3.05 -3.75 -12.24
N PHE A 32 3.34 -2.93 -13.26
CA PHE A 32 3.60 -3.44 -14.60
C PHE A 32 4.84 -4.35 -14.62
N THR A 33 5.93 -3.93 -13.99
CA THR A 33 7.15 -4.74 -13.87
C THR A 33 6.88 -6.04 -13.10
N PHE A 34 6.13 -5.96 -12.00
CA PHE A 34 5.73 -7.15 -11.24
C PHE A 34 4.91 -8.12 -12.09
N GLY A 35 3.94 -7.62 -12.85
CA GLY A 35 3.11 -8.42 -13.75
C GLY A 35 3.94 -9.15 -14.82
N ILE A 36 4.93 -8.48 -15.44
CA ILE A 36 5.84 -9.10 -16.40
C ILE A 36 6.66 -10.20 -15.71
N MET A 37 7.26 -9.92 -14.56
CA MET A 37 8.07 -10.91 -13.84
C MET A 37 7.26 -12.13 -13.42
N ALA A 38 6.03 -11.93 -12.94
CA ALA A 38 5.13 -13.01 -12.58
C ALA A 38 4.76 -13.87 -13.80
N ALA A 39 4.47 -13.24 -14.95
CA ALA A 39 4.15 -13.92 -16.19
C ALA A 39 5.36 -14.72 -16.73
N MET A 40 6.55 -14.12 -16.74
CA MET A 40 7.79 -14.80 -17.14
C MET A 40 8.14 -15.97 -16.22
N GLY A 41 7.82 -15.85 -14.94
CA GLY A 41 7.96 -16.91 -13.94
C GLY A 41 6.90 -18.02 -14.03
N GLY A 42 5.94 -17.90 -14.96
CA GLY A 42 4.88 -18.90 -15.14
C GLY A 42 3.79 -18.85 -14.07
N LEU A 43 3.71 -17.79 -13.26
CA LEU A 43 2.63 -17.65 -12.28
C LEU A 43 1.29 -17.42 -13.00
N PRO A 44 0.22 -18.10 -12.56
CA PRO A 44 -1.10 -17.83 -13.10
C PRO A 44 -1.57 -16.44 -12.66
N VAL A 45 -2.32 -15.78 -13.54
CA VAL A 45 -2.82 -14.40 -13.33
C VAL A 45 -3.53 -14.22 -11.99
N TRP A 46 -4.34 -15.20 -11.58
CA TRP A 46 -5.05 -15.14 -10.30
C TRP A 46 -4.10 -15.11 -9.09
N ALA A 47 -2.95 -15.81 -9.16
CA ALA A 47 -1.96 -15.81 -8.08
C ALA A 47 -1.24 -14.45 -8.00
N ALA A 48 -0.87 -13.86 -9.14
CA ALA A 48 -0.31 -12.51 -9.18
C ALA A 48 -1.29 -11.46 -8.61
N LEU A 49 -2.58 -11.58 -8.94
CA LEU A 49 -3.64 -10.74 -8.37
C LEU A 49 -3.75 -10.91 -6.86
N LEU A 50 -3.79 -12.14 -6.35
CA LEU A 50 -3.87 -12.40 -4.92
C LEU A 50 -2.68 -11.83 -4.16
N ILE A 51 -1.46 -11.97 -4.71
CA ILE A 51 -0.27 -11.36 -4.13
C ILE A 51 -0.42 -9.83 -4.06
N SER A 52 -0.89 -9.20 -5.13
CA SER A 52 -1.10 -7.75 -5.16
C SER A 52 -2.23 -7.27 -4.25
N MET A 53 -3.28 -8.07 -4.05
CA MET A 53 -4.38 -7.73 -3.13
C MET A 53 -3.98 -7.85 -1.66
N THR A 54 -3.15 -8.83 -1.34
CA THR A 54 -2.79 -9.12 0.05
C THR A 54 -1.51 -8.42 0.50
N ASN A 55 -0.61 -8.12 -0.45
CA ASN A 55 0.65 -7.46 -0.18
C ASN A 55 0.76 -6.16 -0.99
N LEU A 56 0.37 -5.05 -0.39
CA LEU A 56 0.39 -3.72 -1.01
C LEU A 56 1.80 -3.12 -1.15
N THR A 57 2.80 -3.80 -0.60
CA THR A 57 4.17 -3.32 -0.60
C THR A 57 4.93 -3.88 -1.78
N SER A 58 5.41 -3.02 -2.66
CA SER A 58 6.19 -3.43 -3.85
C SER A 58 7.42 -4.26 -3.48
N ALA A 59 8.18 -3.87 -2.46
CA ALA A 59 9.33 -4.62 -1.99
C ALA A 59 8.96 -6.06 -1.56
N GLY A 60 7.85 -6.23 -0.83
CA GLY A 60 7.36 -7.54 -0.43
C GLY A 60 6.91 -8.39 -1.63
N GLN A 61 6.24 -7.78 -2.60
CA GLN A 61 5.80 -8.49 -3.81
C GLN A 61 6.99 -9.05 -4.61
N PHE A 62 8.00 -8.22 -4.88
CA PHE A 62 9.19 -8.65 -5.64
C PHE A 62 10.01 -9.69 -4.88
N ALA A 63 10.24 -9.49 -3.58
CA ALA A 63 10.96 -10.45 -2.75
C ALA A 63 10.22 -11.80 -2.67
N GLY A 64 8.91 -11.78 -2.44
CA GLY A 64 8.08 -12.98 -2.41
C GLY A 64 8.10 -13.72 -3.74
N LEU A 65 7.92 -13.01 -4.85
CA LEU A 65 7.97 -13.58 -6.19
C LEU A 65 9.33 -14.23 -6.48
N SER A 66 10.43 -13.53 -6.19
CA SER A 66 11.79 -14.04 -6.43
C SER A 66 12.07 -15.32 -5.64
N LEU A 67 11.65 -15.36 -4.38
CA LEU A 67 11.81 -16.56 -3.54
C LEU A 67 10.96 -17.73 -4.04
N MET A 68 9.70 -17.48 -4.44
CA MET A 68 8.83 -18.52 -4.99
C MET A 68 9.40 -19.11 -6.28
N LEU A 69 9.90 -18.26 -7.19
CA LEU A 69 10.51 -18.71 -8.43
C LEU A 69 11.86 -19.41 -8.21
N GLY A 70 12.60 -19.04 -7.16
CA GLY A 70 13.83 -19.68 -6.74
C GLY A 70 13.62 -21.02 -6.02
N GLY A 71 12.38 -21.46 -5.81
CA GLY A 71 12.07 -22.71 -5.11
C GLY A 71 12.30 -22.67 -3.60
N ALA A 72 12.28 -21.48 -2.99
CA ALA A 72 12.41 -21.31 -1.56
C ALA A 72 11.28 -22.00 -0.78
N SER A 73 11.56 -22.43 0.42
CA SER A 73 10.56 -23.04 1.30
C SER A 73 9.50 -22.01 1.73
N TYR A 74 8.28 -22.48 2.03
CA TYR A 74 7.21 -21.61 2.54
C TYR A 74 7.62 -20.84 3.81
N LEU A 75 8.42 -21.46 4.67
CA LEU A 75 8.92 -20.83 5.89
C LEU A 75 9.86 -19.66 5.56
N GLU A 76 10.74 -19.84 4.60
CA GLU A 76 11.68 -18.81 4.15
C GLU A 76 10.94 -17.61 3.53
N VAL A 77 9.94 -17.85 2.68
CA VAL A 77 9.07 -16.81 2.13
C VAL A 77 8.35 -16.07 3.27
N ALA A 78 7.75 -16.81 4.21
CA ALA A 78 7.02 -16.21 5.33
C ALA A 78 7.93 -15.36 6.23
N MET A 79 9.10 -15.86 6.60
CA MET A 79 10.07 -15.12 7.43
C MET A 79 10.56 -13.86 6.72
N THR A 80 10.88 -13.95 5.45
CA THR A 80 11.27 -12.80 4.64
C THR A 80 10.16 -11.74 4.59
N GLN A 81 8.90 -12.16 4.41
CA GLN A 81 7.76 -11.24 4.41
C GLN A 81 7.59 -10.56 5.78
N VAL A 82 7.73 -11.28 6.87
CA VAL A 82 7.67 -10.71 8.23
C VAL A 82 8.74 -9.63 8.39
N VAL A 83 9.99 -9.92 8.02
CA VAL A 83 11.10 -8.97 8.15
C VAL A 83 10.87 -7.72 7.29
N ILE A 84 10.50 -7.89 6.02
CA ILE A 84 10.26 -6.76 5.10
C ILE A 84 9.09 -5.90 5.59
N ASN A 85 8.02 -6.53 6.07
CA ASN A 85 6.80 -5.83 6.45
C ASN A 85 6.82 -5.29 7.90
N MET A 86 7.81 -5.63 8.72
CA MET A 86 7.94 -5.12 10.08
C MET A 86 8.01 -3.59 10.13
N ARG A 87 8.66 -2.95 9.18
CA ARG A 87 8.74 -1.48 9.08
C ARG A 87 7.34 -0.84 8.92
N TYR A 88 6.42 -1.50 8.21
CA TYR A 88 5.06 -0.98 8.01
C TYR A 88 4.24 -0.99 9.31
N ALA A 89 4.51 -1.94 10.21
CA ALA A 89 3.91 -1.93 11.54
C ALA A 89 4.35 -0.68 12.33
N LEU A 90 5.64 -0.33 12.29
CA LEU A 90 6.15 0.89 12.94
C LEU A 90 5.59 2.16 12.30
N MET A 91 5.52 2.22 10.97
CA MET A 91 4.91 3.34 10.25
C MET A 91 3.43 3.49 10.58
N SER A 92 2.69 2.39 10.68
CA SER A 92 1.27 2.39 11.03
C SER A 92 1.05 2.91 12.45
N VAL A 93 1.90 2.56 13.40
CA VAL A 93 1.88 3.12 14.77
C VAL A 93 2.12 4.63 14.72
N SER A 94 3.12 5.09 13.98
CA SER A 94 3.41 6.52 13.84
C SER A 94 2.24 7.30 13.22
N VAL A 95 1.67 6.80 12.11
CA VAL A 95 0.50 7.44 11.48
C VAL A 95 -0.70 7.42 12.41
N SER A 96 -0.89 6.37 13.21
CA SER A 96 -2.02 6.26 14.13
C SER A 96 -2.06 7.39 15.17
N GLN A 97 -0.89 7.93 15.55
CA GLN A 97 -0.78 9.09 16.45
C GLN A 97 -1.25 10.38 15.78
N LYS A 98 -1.19 10.46 14.45
CA LYS A 98 -1.62 11.61 13.66
C LYS A 98 -3.09 11.54 13.24
N LEU A 99 -3.71 10.38 13.44
CA LEU A 99 -5.13 10.21 13.16
C LEU A 99 -5.97 10.88 14.25
N PHE A 100 -7.09 11.48 13.82
CA PHE A 100 -8.07 12.07 14.73
C PHE A 100 -8.52 11.04 15.80
N GLY A 101 -8.57 11.46 17.06
CA GLY A 101 -8.79 10.57 18.21
C GLY A 101 -10.14 9.84 18.26
N GLY A 102 -11.12 10.27 17.44
CA GLY A 102 -12.45 9.65 17.37
C GLY A 102 -12.59 8.50 16.36
N ILE A 103 -11.49 8.03 15.75
CA ILE A 103 -11.54 6.97 14.73
C ILE A 103 -11.70 5.60 15.41
N GLY A 104 -12.76 4.88 15.04
CA GLY A 104 -13.01 3.50 15.52
C GLY A 104 -11.89 2.52 15.12
N GLY A 105 -11.71 1.47 15.95
CA GLY A 105 -10.63 0.49 15.76
C GLY A 105 -10.61 -0.17 14.39
N LEU A 106 -11.77 -0.48 13.80
CA LEU A 106 -11.86 -1.10 12.48
C LEU A 106 -11.29 -0.19 11.38
N ASN A 107 -11.59 1.11 11.42
CA ASN A 107 -11.01 2.08 10.49
C ASN A 107 -9.49 2.21 10.68
N ARG A 108 -9.00 2.13 11.92
CA ARG A 108 -7.56 2.13 12.20
C ARG A 108 -6.87 0.91 11.59
N MET A 109 -7.48 -0.27 11.70
CA MET A 109 -6.96 -1.49 11.08
C MET A 109 -6.94 -1.40 9.56
N GLY A 110 -8.02 -0.91 8.94
CA GLY A 110 -8.08 -0.70 7.49
C GLY A 110 -7.03 0.29 6.98
N ILE A 111 -6.83 1.38 7.71
CA ILE A 111 -5.77 2.36 7.39
C ILE A 111 -4.39 1.73 7.57
N ALA A 112 -4.16 0.99 8.67
CA ALA A 112 -2.88 0.33 8.93
C ALA A 112 -2.50 -0.67 7.82
N PHE A 113 -3.47 -1.42 7.31
CA PHE A 113 -3.26 -2.34 6.18
C PHE A 113 -2.82 -1.64 4.90
N GLY A 114 -3.35 -0.45 4.65
CA GLY A 114 -3.04 0.33 3.43
C GLY A 114 -1.82 1.25 3.54
N ILE A 115 -1.09 1.24 4.66
CA ILE A 115 0.12 2.08 4.81
C ILE A 115 1.26 1.52 3.97
N THR A 116 1.78 2.37 3.08
CA THR A 116 3.03 2.15 2.33
C THR A 116 4.00 3.29 2.61
N ASP A 117 5.24 3.17 2.13
CA ASP A 117 6.27 4.20 2.33
C ASP A 117 5.81 5.57 1.84
N GLU A 118 5.17 5.63 0.68
CA GLU A 118 4.72 6.86 0.04
C GLU A 118 3.51 7.45 0.78
N ILE A 119 2.55 6.59 1.17
CA ILE A 119 1.38 7.02 1.94
C ILE A 119 1.82 7.54 3.31
N PHE A 120 2.79 6.88 3.95
CA PHE A 120 3.41 7.34 5.18
C PHE A 120 4.05 8.71 4.99
N ALA A 121 4.87 8.89 3.96
CA ALA A 121 5.55 10.16 3.67
C ALA A 121 4.55 11.30 3.51
N VAL A 122 3.52 11.14 2.67
CA VAL A 122 2.48 12.15 2.46
C VAL A 122 1.70 12.42 3.76
N SER A 123 1.34 11.38 4.50
CA SER A 123 0.58 11.52 5.75
C SER A 123 1.36 12.29 6.82
N THR A 124 2.67 12.06 6.92
CA THR A 124 3.52 12.69 7.95
C THR A 124 3.85 14.15 7.64
N THR A 125 3.90 14.55 6.36
CA THR A 125 4.15 15.94 5.95
C THR A 125 2.96 16.87 6.18
N LYS A 126 1.75 16.35 6.30
CA LYS A 126 0.56 17.20 6.54
C LYS A 126 0.60 17.81 7.95
N PRO A 127 0.37 19.12 8.10
CA PRO A 127 0.34 19.79 9.41
C PRO A 127 -0.93 19.47 10.21
N ALA A 128 -1.99 18.99 9.56
CA ALA A 128 -3.30 18.71 10.15
C ALA A 128 -3.38 17.30 10.72
N GLN A 129 -4.31 17.08 11.67
CA GLN A 129 -4.75 15.74 12.01
C GLN A 129 -5.52 15.13 10.83
N LEU A 130 -5.34 13.85 10.60
CA LEU A 130 -5.91 13.15 9.45
C LEU A 130 -7.17 12.39 9.82
N GLY A 131 -8.23 12.61 9.05
CA GLY A 131 -9.47 11.86 9.18
C GLY A 131 -9.49 10.60 8.29
N PRO A 132 -10.37 9.63 8.59
CA PRO A 132 -10.43 8.37 7.86
C PRO A 132 -10.77 8.55 6.37
N LYS A 133 -11.64 9.49 6.03
CA LYS A 133 -12.01 9.75 4.62
C LYS A 133 -10.83 10.21 3.81
N TYR A 134 -9.98 11.08 4.36
CA TYR A 134 -8.75 11.51 3.68
C TYR A 134 -7.81 10.33 3.46
N MET A 135 -7.58 9.51 4.48
CA MET A 135 -6.68 8.35 4.39
C MET A 135 -7.16 7.34 3.35
N TYR A 136 -8.44 6.99 3.33
CA TYR A 136 -8.99 6.11 2.30
C TYR A 136 -8.89 6.73 0.90
N GLY A 137 -9.11 8.04 0.77
CA GLY A 137 -8.89 8.74 -0.50
C GLY A 137 -7.46 8.63 -0.99
N LEU A 138 -6.49 8.84 -0.09
CA LEU A 138 -5.06 8.76 -0.39
C LEU A 138 -4.63 7.36 -0.88
N MET A 139 -5.23 6.31 -0.31
CA MET A 139 -4.94 4.92 -0.65
C MET A 139 -5.63 4.44 -1.93
N THR A 140 -6.76 5.05 -2.33
CA THR A 140 -7.61 4.55 -3.41
C THR A 140 -6.88 4.46 -4.75
N ILE A 141 -6.23 5.54 -5.19
CA ILE A 141 -5.54 5.55 -6.49
C ILE A 141 -4.35 4.60 -6.53
N PRO A 142 -3.43 4.61 -5.56
CA PRO A 142 -2.33 3.65 -5.52
C PRO A 142 -2.81 2.19 -5.54
N TYR A 143 -3.86 1.88 -4.78
CA TYR A 143 -4.40 0.53 -4.72
C TYR A 143 -5.01 0.08 -6.05
N ILE A 144 -5.80 0.93 -6.70
CA ILE A 144 -6.38 0.64 -8.02
C ILE A 144 -5.28 0.46 -9.06
N CYS A 145 -4.27 1.34 -9.06
CA CYS A 145 -3.13 1.23 -9.99
C CYS A 145 -2.36 -0.07 -9.79
N LEU A 146 -2.13 -0.46 -8.55
CA LEU A 146 -1.45 -1.71 -8.21
C LEU A 146 -2.22 -2.94 -8.74
N LEU A 147 -3.53 -2.98 -8.54
CA LEU A 147 -4.37 -4.10 -8.98
C LEU A 147 -4.53 -4.16 -10.51
N TYR A 148 -4.73 -3.02 -11.15
CA TYR A 148 -5.07 -2.96 -12.57
C TYR A 148 -3.92 -3.37 -13.48
N THR A 149 -2.68 -3.05 -13.10
CA THR A 149 -1.51 -3.30 -13.93
C THR A 149 -0.78 -4.60 -13.59
N SER A 150 -1.09 -5.21 -12.45
CA SER A 150 -0.46 -6.46 -12.01
C SER A 150 -0.70 -7.66 -12.94
N PRO A 151 -1.87 -7.89 -13.54
CA PRO A 151 -2.05 -8.93 -14.53
C PRO A 151 -2.27 -8.37 -15.93
N SER A 152 -1.30 -8.47 -16.82
CA SER A 152 -1.55 -8.31 -18.27
C SER A 152 -2.00 -9.63 -18.87
N PRO A 153 -3.29 -9.78 -19.27
CA PRO A 153 -3.78 -11.03 -19.86
C PRO A 153 -3.36 -11.25 -21.30
N ARG A 154 -2.49 -10.42 -21.86
CA ARG A 154 -2.21 -10.42 -23.31
C ARG A 154 -1.18 -11.44 -23.79
N ASP A 155 -0.57 -12.21 -22.92
CA ASP A 155 0.50 -13.14 -23.35
C ASP A 155 0.11 -14.63 -23.27
N LYS A 156 -1.15 -14.95 -23.49
CA LYS A 156 -1.61 -16.35 -23.71
C LYS A 156 -1.74 -16.70 -25.20
N ARG A 157 -0.92 -16.11 -26.07
CA ARG A 157 -0.85 -16.52 -27.49
C ARG A 157 0.61 -16.67 -27.91
N GLN A 158 1.24 -17.71 -27.43
CA GLN A 158 2.29 -18.45 -28.18
C GLN A 158 2.32 -19.88 -27.66
#